data_72d9f3f77b6bdfc136b6cce00bd828cd
#
_entry.id   72d9f3f77b6bdfc136b6cce00bd828cd
#
_cell.length_a   1.000
_cell.length_b   1.000
_cell.length_c   1.000
_cell.angle_alpha   90.00
_cell.angle_beta   90.00
_cell.angle_gamma   90.00
#
_symmetry.space_group_name_H-M   'P 1'
#
loop_
_entity.id
_entity.type
_entity.pdbx_description
1 polymer ?
#
loop_
_entity_poly.entity_id
_entity_poly.type
_entity_poly.pdbx_seq_one_letter_code
_entity_poly.pdbx_strand_id
1 'polypeptide(L)'
;GDTTTSQRGFVISITAIGEVAPDMYVKRDGAKVNDLVCVSGDLGGAFLGLTILEREKKIFEETGAQPDLEDRAYIVGRLLKPEARKDVIEYFAEHKITPTSMMDISDGLSSEMLHICKQSNVGCVLYEDKLPLNEDSKDFAYKLELDPTACALSGGEDYELLFTVAQTDHEKIAANNGLSIIGYITEASEGKTFITRGGNKHELVAQGWNHLK
;
A
#
# COMPACT_ATOMS: atom_id res chain seq x y z
N GLY A 1 14.33 6.87 -26.54
CA GLY A 1 13.93 8.00 -25.71
C GLY A 1 14.22 9.32 -26.44
N ASP A 2 13.48 10.33 -26.14
CA ASP A 2 13.65 11.65 -26.70
C ASP A 2 13.67 12.69 -25.56
N THR A 3 14.35 13.81 -25.80
CA THR A 3 14.44 14.91 -24.83
C THR A 3 13.76 16.14 -25.41
N THR A 4 12.73 16.61 -24.73
CA THR A 4 11.99 17.81 -25.13
C THR A 4 12.11 18.90 -24.05
N THR A 5 11.85 20.15 -24.42
CA THR A 5 11.85 21.25 -23.46
C THR A 5 10.54 21.26 -22.65
N SER A 6 10.64 21.53 -21.34
CA SER A 6 9.51 21.77 -20.45
C SER A 6 9.60 23.16 -19.84
N GLN A 7 8.52 23.91 -19.87
CA GLN A 7 8.43 25.24 -19.25
C GLN A 7 8.27 25.18 -17.72
N ARG A 8 7.96 24.00 -17.17
CA ARG A 8 7.66 23.80 -15.74
C ARG A 8 8.65 22.90 -15.00
N GLY A 9 9.86 22.73 -15.58
CA GLY A 9 10.91 21.94 -14.95
C GLY A 9 11.12 20.59 -15.63
N PHE A 10 11.73 19.67 -14.90
CA PHE A 10 12.13 18.36 -15.42
C PHE A 10 10.96 17.37 -15.33
N VAL A 11 10.62 16.72 -16.43
CA VAL A 11 9.57 15.72 -16.51
C VAL A 11 10.16 14.41 -17.02
N ILE A 12 9.93 13.32 -16.30
CA ILE A 12 10.28 11.96 -16.73
C ILE A 12 8.99 11.19 -17.00
N SER A 13 8.88 10.59 -18.19
CA SER A 13 7.82 9.65 -18.52
C SER A 13 8.41 8.31 -18.89
N ILE A 14 7.99 7.25 -18.20
CA ILE A 14 8.45 5.88 -18.43
C ILE A 14 7.25 5.03 -18.85
N THR A 15 7.39 4.33 -19.99
CA THR A 15 6.39 3.35 -20.44
C THR A 15 6.99 1.96 -20.37
N ALA A 16 6.34 1.06 -19.65
CA ALA A 16 6.69 -0.36 -19.61
C ALA A 16 5.67 -1.17 -20.41
N ILE A 17 6.18 -2.06 -21.29
CA ILE A 17 5.37 -2.97 -22.09
C ILE A 17 5.84 -4.40 -21.79
N GLY A 18 4.89 -5.31 -21.54
CA GLY A 18 5.18 -6.71 -21.25
C GLY A 18 4.12 -7.64 -21.84
N GLU A 19 4.38 -8.92 -21.77
CA GLU A 19 3.47 -9.98 -22.17
C GLU A 19 3.18 -10.88 -20.97
N VAL A 20 1.96 -11.39 -20.89
CA VAL A 20 1.52 -12.36 -19.88
C VAL A 20 0.62 -13.40 -20.55
N ALA A 21 0.73 -14.67 -20.14
CA ALA A 21 -0.15 -15.72 -20.63
C ALA A 21 -1.64 -15.41 -20.25
N PRO A 22 -2.61 -15.77 -21.11
CA PRO A 22 -4.02 -15.41 -20.91
C PRO A 22 -4.64 -15.90 -19.59
N ASP A 23 -4.09 -16.97 -19.00
CA ASP A 23 -4.50 -17.56 -17.72
C ASP A 23 -3.69 -17.09 -16.51
N MET A 24 -2.66 -16.27 -16.73
CA MET A 24 -1.72 -15.82 -15.69
C MET A 24 -1.91 -14.34 -15.29
N TYR A 25 -2.71 -13.57 -16.03
CA TYR A 25 -2.93 -12.18 -15.64
C TYR A 25 -3.97 -12.04 -14.53
N VAL A 26 -3.67 -11.19 -13.58
CA VAL A 26 -4.56 -10.90 -12.44
C VAL A 26 -5.13 -9.48 -12.60
N LYS A 27 -6.43 -9.36 -12.47
CA LYS A 27 -7.16 -8.08 -12.59
C LYS A 27 -7.51 -7.50 -11.22
N ARG A 28 -8.07 -6.29 -11.23
CA ARG A 28 -8.63 -5.65 -10.03
C ARG A 28 -10.06 -6.11 -9.70
N ASP A 29 -10.75 -6.77 -10.63
CA ASP A 29 -12.20 -7.07 -10.62
C ASP A 29 -12.54 -8.54 -10.35
N GLY A 30 -11.63 -9.30 -9.76
CA GLY A 30 -11.78 -10.74 -9.58
C GLY A 30 -12.01 -11.21 -8.14
N ALA A 31 -12.06 -10.29 -7.15
CA ALA A 31 -12.26 -10.64 -5.75
C ALA A 31 -13.62 -11.34 -5.51
N LYS A 32 -13.62 -12.38 -4.70
CA LYS A 32 -14.80 -13.19 -4.38
C LYS A 32 -15.10 -13.16 -2.89
N VAL A 33 -16.36 -13.29 -2.54
CA VAL A 33 -16.80 -13.41 -1.15
C VAL A 33 -16.05 -14.55 -0.45
N ASN A 34 -15.59 -14.31 0.77
CA ASN A 34 -14.70 -15.13 1.58
C ASN A 34 -13.24 -15.21 1.13
N ASP A 35 -12.81 -14.51 0.09
CA ASP A 35 -11.39 -14.38 -0.17
C ASP A 35 -10.68 -13.65 0.98
N LEU A 36 -9.45 -14.04 1.24
CA LEU A 36 -8.57 -13.31 2.15
C LEU A 36 -8.06 -12.04 1.47
N VAL A 37 -8.02 -10.94 2.21
CA VAL A 37 -7.37 -9.70 1.78
C VAL A 37 -5.96 -9.69 2.34
N CYS A 38 -4.98 -9.54 1.46
CA CYS A 38 -3.57 -9.64 1.78
C CYS A 38 -2.79 -8.43 1.24
N VAL A 39 -1.68 -8.11 1.92
CA VAL A 39 -0.72 -7.10 1.45
C VAL A 39 0.69 -7.65 1.54
N SER A 40 1.58 -7.14 0.70
CA SER A 40 3.01 -7.36 0.80
C SER A 40 3.68 -6.28 1.65
N GLY A 41 4.85 -6.58 2.20
CA GLY A 41 5.69 -5.64 2.95
C GLY A 41 5.01 -4.97 4.14
N ASP A 42 5.36 -3.72 4.38
CA ASP A 42 4.75 -2.84 5.38
C ASP A 42 4.23 -1.54 4.74
N LEU A 43 3.35 -0.85 5.44
CA LEU A 43 2.60 0.28 4.92
C LEU A 43 2.84 1.56 5.71
N GLY A 44 2.65 2.71 5.05
CA GLY A 44 2.74 4.05 5.63
C GLY A 44 4.16 4.60 5.74
N GLY A 45 5.18 3.78 5.44
CA GLY A 45 6.58 4.19 5.51
C GLY A 45 6.93 5.27 4.50
N ALA A 46 6.40 5.19 3.28
CA ALA A 46 6.68 6.18 2.23
C ALA A 46 6.11 7.57 2.57
N PHE A 47 4.88 7.64 3.08
CA PHE A 47 4.28 8.89 3.56
C PHE A 47 5.10 9.54 4.68
N LEU A 48 5.58 8.76 5.64
CA LEU A 48 6.46 9.25 6.69
C LEU A 48 7.80 9.74 6.14
N GLY A 49 8.35 9.06 5.13
CA GLY A 49 9.54 9.48 4.40
C GLY A 49 9.36 10.85 3.74
N LEU A 50 8.22 11.08 3.08
CA LEU A 50 7.88 12.38 2.53
C LEU A 50 7.80 13.46 3.63
N THR A 51 7.12 13.16 4.73
CA THR A 51 6.97 14.08 5.86
C THR A 51 8.32 14.48 6.46
N ILE A 52 9.26 13.53 6.58
CA ILE A 52 10.64 13.82 7.00
C ILE A 52 11.32 14.77 6.03
N LEU A 53 11.31 14.44 4.75
CA LEU A 53 12.04 15.21 3.74
C LEU A 53 11.49 16.63 3.61
N GLU A 54 10.18 16.81 3.67
CA GLU A 54 9.55 18.14 3.66
C GLU A 54 9.93 18.96 4.90
N ARG A 55 9.95 18.34 6.09
CA ARG A 55 10.37 18.97 7.33
C ARG A 55 11.83 19.42 7.26
N GLU A 56 12.72 18.52 6.88
CA GLU A 56 14.16 18.80 6.79
C GLU A 56 14.46 19.87 5.71
N LYS A 57 13.74 19.85 4.60
CA LYS A 57 13.82 20.89 3.58
C LYS A 57 13.44 22.25 4.16
N LYS A 58 12.35 22.34 4.91
CA LYS A 58 11.92 23.59 5.55
C LYS A 58 12.97 24.11 6.54
N ILE A 59 13.54 23.24 7.37
CA ILE A 59 14.60 23.61 8.32
C ILE A 59 15.83 24.14 7.56
N PHE A 60 16.23 23.45 6.49
CA PHE A 60 17.35 23.89 5.66
C PHE A 60 17.11 25.27 5.03
N GLU A 61 15.92 25.52 4.47
CA GLU A 61 15.54 26.79 3.87
C GLU A 61 15.52 27.94 4.88
N GLU A 62 15.10 27.68 6.14
CA GLU A 62 15.01 28.69 7.19
C GLU A 62 16.36 28.96 7.91
N THR A 63 17.19 27.94 8.08
CA THR A 63 18.37 28.00 8.98
C THR A 63 19.70 27.74 8.30
N GLY A 64 19.70 27.13 7.10
CA GLY A 64 20.90 26.61 6.43
C GLY A 64 21.49 25.33 7.07
N ALA A 65 20.83 24.76 8.10
CA ALA A 65 21.29 23.54 8.74
C ALA A 65 21.13 22.33 7.79
N GLN A 66 22.16 21.47 7.76
CA GLN A 66 22.10 20.26 6.94
C GLN A 66 21.04 19.30 7.46
N PRO A 67 20.31 18.60 6.56
CA PRO A 67 19.32 17.61 6.95
C PRO A 67 19.92 16.48 7.83
N ASP A 68 19.23 16.10 8.89
CA ASP A 68 19.57 14.96 9.73
C ASP A 68 18.70 13.75 9.35
N LEU A 69 19.29 12.81 8.58
CA LEU A 69 18.64 11.63 8.05
C LEU A 69 19.29 10.31 8.51
N GLU A 70 20.33 10.35 9.38
CA GLU A 70 21.14 9.17 9.71
C GLU A 70 20.29 8.03 10.28
N ASP A 71 19.43 8.31 11.26
CA ASP A 71 18.59 7.30 11.91
C ASP A 71 17.27 7.02 11.15
N ARG A 72 17.13 7.49 9.90
CA ARG A 72 15.87 7.47 9.15
C ARG A 72 15.99 6.85 7.76
N ALA A 73 17.11 6.19 7.51
CA ALA A 73 17.43 5.63 6.20
C ALA A 73 16.34 4.67 5.68
N TYR A 74 15.75 3.86 6.58
CA TYR A 74 14.66 2.95 6.22
C TYR A 74 13.44 3.72 5.70
N ILE A 75 12.89 4.64 6.50
CA ILE A 75 11.66 5.37 6.20
C ILE A 75 11.85 6.24 4.93
N VAL A 76 12.97 6.95 4.85
CA VAL A 76 13.32 7.77 3.67
C VAL A 76 13.50 6.88 2.43
N GLY A 77 14.10 5.70 2.61
CA GLY A 77 14.28 4.72 1.55
C GLY A 77 12.95 4.21 0.98
N ARG A 78 11.92 4.04 1.83
CA ARG A 78 10.58 3.63 1.38
C ARG A 78 9.99 4.61 0.34
N LEU A 79 10.22 5.91 0.50
CA LEU A 79 9.76 6.91 -0.46
C LEU A 79 10.70 7.02 -1.68
N LEU A 80 12.01 7.16 -1.43
CA LEU A 80 12.96 7.52 -2.51
C LEU A 80 13.35 6.33 -3.40
N LYS A 81 13.16 5.12 -2.92
CA LYS A 81 13.56 3.90 -3.62
C LYS A 81 12.54 2.78 -3.42
N PRO A 82 11.30 2.96 -3.91
CA PRO A 82 10.32 1.87 -3.88
C PRO A 82 10.83 0.71 -4.76
N GLU A 83 10.63 -0.51 -4.29
CA GLU A 83 11.07 -1.71 -4.99
C GLU A 83 9.87 -2.46 -5.56
N ALA A 84 9.94 -2.81 -6.86
CA ALA A 84 8.92 -3.66 -7.47
C ALA A 84 8.92 -5.04 -6.79
N ARG A 85 7.75 -5.51 -6.34
CA ARG A 85 7.60 -6.74 -5.56
C ARG A 85 7.63 -8.00 -6.46
N LYS A 86 8.73 -8.12 -7.21
CA LYS A 86 9.00 -9.29 -8.05
C LYS A 86 9.12 -10.57 -7.21
N ASP A 87 9.71 -10.48 -6.03
CA ASP A 87 9.83 -11.54 -5.04
C ASP A 87 8.47 -12.19 -4.70
N VAL A 88 7.42 -11.38 -4.56
CA VAL A 88 6.05 -11.85 -4.30
C VAL A 88 5.48 -12.61 -5.49
N ILE A 89 5.71 -12.11 -6.71
CA ILE A 89 5.25 -12.79 -7.93
C ILE A 89 5.97 -14.13 -8.13
N GLU A 90 7.28 -14.17 -7.85
CA GLU A 90 8.06 -15.42 -7.88
C GLU A 90 7.55 -16.41 -6.82
N TYR A 91 7.25 -15.93 -5.61
CA TYR A 91 6.67 -16.76 -4.54
C TYR A 91 5.31 -17.35 -4.96
N PHE A 92 4.44 -16.55 -5.58
CA PHE A 92 3.14 -17.03 -6.07
C PHE A 92 3.31 -18.14 -7.11
N ALA A 93 4.24 -17.98 -8.05
CA ALA A 93 4.52 -18.97 -9.07
C ALA A 93 5.04 -20.29 -8.45
N GLU A 94 5.98 -20.21 -7.52
CA GLU A 94 6.57 -21.37 -6.84
C GLU A 94 5.53 -22.16 -6.04
N HIS A 95 4.66 -21.45 -5.29
CA HIS A 95 3.66 -22.06 -4.40
C HIS A 95 2.31 -22.28 -5.08
N LYS A 96 2.22 -22.00 -6.39
CA LYS A 96 0.97 -22.15 -7.18
C LYS A 96 -0.20 -21.39 -6.52
N ILE A 97 0.07 -20.15 -6.14
CA ILE A 97 -0.93 -19.20 -5.65
C ILE A 97 -1.40 -18.37 -6.84
N THR A 98 -2.70 -18.30 -7.04
CA THR A 98 -3.30 -17.42 -8.05
C THR A 98 -4.19 -16.41 -7.37
N PRO A 99 -3.75 -15.15 -7.22
CA PRO A 99 -4.60 -14.10 -6.67
C PRO A 99 -5.88 -13.93 -7.50
N THR A 100 -6.99 -13.71 -6.83
CA THR A 100 -8.28 -13.45 -7.47
C THR A 100 -8.41 -12.01 -7.95
N SER A 101 -7.82 -11.06 -7.21
CA SER A 101 -7.60 -9.67 -7.63
C SER A 101 -6.27 -9.15 -7.12
N MET A 102 -5.71 -8.13 -7.78
CA MET A 102 -4.44 -7.51 -7.36
C MET A 102 -4.28 -6.12 -7.94
N MET A 103 -3.68 -5.23 -7.15
CA MET A 103 -3.18 -3.92 -7.58
C MET A 103 -2.06 -3.45 -6.63
N ASP A 104 -1.32 -2.44 -7.04
CA ASP A 104 -0.35 -1.73 -6.21
C ASP A 104 -1.05 -0.75 -5.25
N ILE A 105 -0.37 -0.39 -4.15
CA ILE A 105 -0.82 0.62 -3.19
C ILE A 105 -0.08 1.93 -3.48
N SER A 106 -0.73 2.83 -4.22
CA SER A 106 -0.19 4.13 -4.61
C SER A 106 -0.84 5.31 -3.87
N ASP A 107 -2.13 5.27 -3.61
CA ASP A 107 -2.88 6.36 -2.95
C ASP A 107 -3.21 6.05 -1.47
N GLY A 108 -2.84 4.86 -1.00
CA GLY A 108 -3.07 4.35 0.34
C GLY A 108 -4.05 3.18 0.37
N LEU A 109 -3.84 2.26 1.32
CA LEU A 109 -4.57 0.99 1.40
C LEU A 109 -6.10 1.15 1.27
N SER A 110 -6.68 2.19 1.87
CA SER A 110 -8.12 2.44 1.83
C SER A 110 -8.62 2.70 0.41
N SER A 111 -7.89 3.50 -0.37
CA SER A 111 -8.23 3.84 -1.76
C SER A 111 -8.26 2.58 -2.63
N GLU A 112 -7.18 1.82 -2.61
CA GLU A 112 -7.02 0.63 -3.44
C GLU A 112 -8.01 -0.48 -3.04
N MET A 113 -8.26 -0.65 -1.73
CA MET A 113 -9.27 -1.62 -1.28
C MET A 113 -10.67 -1.23 -1.77
N LEU A 114 -11.02 0.06 -1.73
CA LEU A 114 -12.29 0.55 -2.27
C LEU A 114 -12.39 0.34 -3.78
N HIS A 115 -11.26 0.46 -4.52
CA HIS A 115 -11.21 0.15 -5.95
C HIS A 115 -11.48 -1.33 -6.22
N ILE A 116 -10.84 -2.25 -5.50
CA ILE A 116 -11.10 -3.70 -5.61
C ILE A 116 -12.57 -4.00 -5.30
N CYS A 117 -13.09 -3.47 -4.18
CA CYS A 117 -14.48 -3.69 -3.78
C CYS A 117 -15.48 -3.22 -4.84
N LYS A 118 -15.24 -2.02 -5.39
CA LYS A 118 -16.11 -1.42 -6.42
C LYS A 118 -16.10 -2.23 -7.71
N GLN A 119 -14.91 -2.63 -8.18
CA GLN A 119 -14.75 -3.32 -9.46
C GLN A 119 -15.23 -4.78 -9.37
N SER A 120 -15.08 -5.42 -8.22
CA SER A 120 -15.54 -6.79 -7.97
C SER A 120 -16.99 -6.86 -7.47
N ASN A 121 -17.64 -5.72 -7.18
CA ASN A 121 -18.97 -5.63 -6.60
C ASN A 121 -19.11 -6.42 -5.28
N VAL A 122 -18.18 -6.18 -4.34
CA VAL A 122 -18.08 -6.84 -3.05
C VAL A 122 -17.93 -5.84 -1.89
N GLY A 123 -18.12 -6.32 -0.66
CA GLY A 123 -17.72 -5.64 0.57
C GLY A 123 -16.38 -6.15 1.08
N CYS A 124 -15.90 -5.59 2.18
CA CYS A 124 -14.70 -6.07 2.87
C CYS A 124 -14.73 -5.76 4.36
N VAL A 125 -13.95 -6.53 5.11
CA VAL A 125 -13.60 -6.24 6.50
C VAL A 125 -12.07 -6.23 6.60
N LEU A 126 -11.50 -5.12 7.08
CA LEU A 126 -10.09 -4.98 7.41
C LEU A 126 -9.91 -4.84 8.92
N TYR A 127 -8.78 -5.32 9.45
CA TYR A 127 -8.45 -5.29 10.87
C TYR A 127 -7.19 -4.46 11.11
N GLU A 128 -7.29 -3.48 12.01
CA GLU A 128 -6.18 -2.61 12.39
C GLU A 128 -4.99 -3.39 12.97
N ASP A 129 -5.25 -4.37 13.83
CA ASP A 129 -4.23 -5.18 14.50
C ASP A 129 -3.44 -6.10 13.54
N LYS A 130 -3.94 -6.26 12.31
CA LYS A 130 -3.32 -7.06 11.26
C LYS A 130 -2.57 -6.23 10.20
N LEU A 131 -2.63 -4.91 10.28
CA LEU A 131 -1.87 -4.07 9.36
C LEU A 131 -0.37 -4.21 9.62
N PRO A 132 0.43 -4.53 8.58
CA PRO A 132 1.87 -4.59 8.72
C PRO A 132 2.44 -3.17 8.80
N LEU A 133 2.85 -2.78 9.98
CA LEU A 133 3.48 -1.49 10.27
C LEU A 133 4.89 -1.74 10.80
N ASN A 134 5.89 -1.16 10.16
CA ASN A 134 7.27 -1.24 10.64
C ASN A 134 7.43 -0.49 11.98
N GLU A 135 8.22 -1.02 12.91
CA GLU A 135 8.38 -0.43 14.25
C GLU A 135 9.03 0.96 14.20
N ASP A 136 10.07 1.15 13.37
CA ASP A 136 10.72 2.45 13.22
C ASP A 136 9.72 3.49 12.66
N SER A 137 8.85 3.06 11.73
CA SER A 137 7.78 3.90 11.17
C SER A 137 6.74 4.27 12.23
N LYS A 138 6.33 3.34 13.10
CA LYS A 138 5.41 3.62 14.21
C LYS A 138 6.00 4.62 15.18
N ASP A 139 7.23 4.38 15.65
CA ASP A 139 7.92 5.25 16.60
C ASP A 139 8.09 6.66 16.05
N PHE A 140 8.37 6.75 14.75
CA PHE A 140 8.51 8.05 14.12
C PHE A 140 7.16 8.77 13.94
N ALA A 141 6.12 8.07 13.54
CA ALA A 141 4.77 8.64 13.46
C ALA A 141 4.33 9.22 14.81
N TYR A 142 4.53 8.49 15.91
CA TYR A 142 4.22 8.99 17.25
C TYR A 142 5.04 10.23 17.64
N LYS A 143 6.32 10.31 17.25
CA LYS A 143 7.15 11.53 17.48
C LYS A 143 6.63 12.74 16.72
N LEU A 144 5.91 12.52 15.61
CA LEU A 144 5.26 13.57 14.82
C LEU A 144 3.80 13.80 15.22
N GLU A 145 3.31 13.17 16.28
CA GLU A 145 1.90 13.20 16.69
C GLU A 145 0.94 12.71 15.59
N LEU A 146 1.42 11.79 14.72
CA LEU A 146 0.63 11.15 13.68
C LEU A 146 0.18 9.76 14.13
N ASP A 147 -0.98 9.33 13.65
CA ASP A 147 -1.46 7.97 13.81
C ASP A 147 -0.83 7.06 12.74
N PRO A 148 -0.01 6.05 13.11
CA PRO A 148 0.58 5.11 12.16
C PRO A 148 -0.45 4.37 11.29
N THR A 149 -1.62 4.08 11.86
CA THR A 149 -2.73 3.44 11.15
C THR A 149 -3.26 4.36 10.05
N ALA A 150 -3.44 5.64 10.33
CA ALA A 150 -3.85 6.64 9.35
C ALA A 150 -2.80 6.79 8.23
N CYS A 151 -1.50 6.75 8.58
CA CYS A 151 -0.42 6.76 7.59
C CYS A 151 -0.51 5.57 6.61
N ALA A 152 -0.77 4.36 7.10
CA ALA A 152 -0.93 3.17 6.28
C ALA A 152 -2.21 3.19 5.41
N LEU A 153 -3.31 3.65 5.99
CA LEU A 153 -4.61 3.68 5.28
C LEU A 153 -4.69 4.74 4.18
N SER A 154 -4.01 5.89 4.36
CA SER A 154 -4.22 7.08 3.53
C SER A 154 -2.94 7.76 3.05
N GLY A 155 -1.76 7.28 3.43
CA GLY A 155 -0.48 7.93 3.12
C GLY A 155 -0.04 7.79 1.67
N GLY A 156 -0.25 6.62 1.09
CA GLY A 156 0.17 6.31 -0.29
C GLY A 156 1.67 6.17 -0.50
N GLU A 157 2.07 6.04 -1.77
CA GLU A 157 3.46 5.91 -2.26
C GLU A 157 4.21 4.66 -1.75
N ASP A 158 3.51 3.69 -1.13
CA ASP A 158 4.15 2.48 -0.60
C ASP A 158 4.56 1.49 -1.71
N TYR A 159 3.83 1.46 -2.82
CA TYR A 159 4.03 0.55 -3.97
C TYR A 159 4.15 -0.92 -3.58
N GLU A 160 3.51 -1.30 -2.47
CA GLU A 160 3.28 -2.68 -2.09
C GLU A 160 2.10 -3.26 -2.86
N LEU A 161 1.96 -4.59 -2.88
CA LEU A 161 0.84 -5.25 -3.54
C LEU A 161 -0.32 -5.46 -2.55
N LEU A 162 -1.51 -4.99 -2.91
CA LEU A 162 -2.78 -5.38 -2.33
C LEU A 162 -3.40 -6.46 -3.22
N PHE A 163 -3.75 -7.60 -2.64
CA PHE A 163 -4.31 -8.72 -3.41
C PHE A 163 -5.30 -9.54 -2.59
N THR A 164 -6.13 -10.29 -3.29
CA THR A 164 -7.06 -11.26 -2.69
C THR A 164 -6.76 -12.67 -3.13
N VAL A 165 -6.92 -13.64 -2.24
CA VAL A 165 -6.71 -15.08 -2.53
C VAL A 165 -7.80 -15.91 -1.87
N ALA A 166 -8.05 -17.09 -2.43
CA ALA A 166 -8.97 -18.06 -1.83
C ALA A 166 -8.48 -18.49 -0.44
N GLN A 167 -9.40 -18.81 0.47
CA GLN A 167 -9.06 -19.29 1.83
C GLN A 167 -8.17 -20.54 1.83
N THR A 168 -8.22 -21.35 0.79
CA THR A 168 -7.36 -22.53 0.62
C THR A 168 -5.87 -22.20 0.57
N ASP A 169 -5.50 -20.98 0.26
CA ASP A 169 -4.11 -20.52 0.21
C ASP A 169 -3.63 -19.87 1.52
N HIS A 170 -4.49 -19.86 2.58
CA HIS A 170 -4.19 -19.25 3.87
C HIS A 170 -2.82 -19.65 4.43
N GLU A 171 -2.55 -20.96 4.52
CA GLU A 171 -1.30 -21.47 5.09
C GLU A 171 -0.08 -21.06 4.27
N LYS A 172 -0.22 -21.00 2.94
CA LYS A 172 0.85 -20.56 2.05
C LYS A 172 1.17 -19.07 2.25
N ILE A 173 0.14 -18.23 2.37
CA ILE A 173 0.33 -16.80 2.65
C ILE A 173 0.94 -16.61 4.03
N ALA A 174 0.42 -17.29 5.06
CA ALA A 174 0.90 -17.18 6.44
C ALA A 174 2.34 -17.70 6.64
N ALA A 175 2.83 -18.56 5.75
CA ALA A 175 4.20 -19.07 5.78
C ALA A 175 5.24 -18.06 5.27
N ASN A 176 4.82 -16.98 4.60
CA ASN A 176 5.73 -15.96 4.07
C ASN A 176 5.69 -14.71 4.97
N ASN A 177 6.80 -14.42 5.65
CA ASN A 177 6.92 -13.27 6.55
C ASN A 177 6.82 -11.89 5.85
N GLY A 178 6.95 -11.85 4.53
CA GLY A 178 6.78 -10.64 3.72
C GLY A 178 5.33 -10.41 3.26
N LEU A 179 4.38 -11.27 3.68
CA LEU A 179 2.97 -11.17 3.35
C LEU A 179 2.12 -11.12 4.62
N SER A 180 1.08 -10.31 4.61
CA SER A 180 0.17 -10.18 5.75
C SER A 180 -1.28 -10.36 5.30
N ILE A 181 -2.04 -11.21 6.01
CA ILE A 181 -3.49 -11.32 5.85
C ILE A 181 -4.12 -10.26 6.76
N ILE A 182 -4.75 -9.26 6.15
CA ILE A 182 -5.26 -8.07 6.87
C ILE A 182 -6.78 -8.04 7.00
N GLY A 183 -7.49 -8.96 6.32
CA GLY A 183 -8.94 -8.99 6.33
C GLY A 183 -9.51 -10.04 5.39
N TYR A 184 -10.75 -9.84 5.01
CA TYR A 184 -11.47 -10.72 4.07
C TYR A 184 -12.56 -9.98 3.29
N ILE A 185 -12.96 -10.56 2.18
CA ILE A 185 -14.03 -10.08 1.29
C ILE A 185 -15.39 -10.54 1.78
N THR A 186 -16.38 -9.66 1.75
CA THR A 186 -17.77 -9.91 2.15
C THR A 186 -18.75 -9.64 1.01
N GLU A 187 -20.02 -9.90 1.24
CA GLU A 187 -21.08 -9.47 0.33
C GLU A 187 -21.12 -7.94 0.23
N ALA A 188 -21.44 -7.40 -0.96
CA ALA A 188 -21.53 -5.96 -1.18
C ALA A 188 -22.49 -5.25 -0.20
N SER A 189 -23.57 -5.94 0.20
CA SER A 189 -24.58 -5.45 1.14
C SER A 189 -24.07 -5.24 2.57
N GLU A 190 -22.94 -5.88 2.95
CA GLU A 190 -22.32 -5.74 4.27
C GLU A 190 -21.46 -4.48 4.38
N GLY A 191 -21.22 -3.79 3.24
CA GLY A 191 -20.42 -2.58 3.19
C GLY A 191 -18.90 -2.84 3.25
N LYS A 192 -18.14 -1.78 3.54
CA LYS A 192 -16.68 -1.83 3.65
C LYS A 192 -16.33 -1.35 5.04
N THR A 193 -15.81 -2.24 5.86
CA THR A 193 -15.63 -2.01 7.30
C THR A 193 -14.16 -2.11 7.69
N PHE A 194 -13.74 -1.18 8.50
CA PHE A 194 -12.47 -1.20 9.22
C PHE A 194 -12.73 -1.44 10.71
N ILE A 195 -12.07 -2.43 11.30
CA ILE A 195 -12.22 -2.80 12.72
C ILE A 195 -10.95 -2.40 13.44
N THR A 196 -11.08 -1.48 14.41
CA THR A 196 -9.96 -1.02 15.24
C THR A 196 -9.53 -2.07 16.25
N ARG A 197 -8.34 -1.91 16.83
CA ARG A 197 -7.83 -2.75 17.94
C ARG A 197 -8.80 -2.82 19.13
N GLY A 198 -9.56 -1.76 19.36
CA GLY A 198 -10.62 -1.73 20.37
C GLY A 198 -11.92 -2.42 19.97
N GLY A 199 -12.00 -3.02 18.79
CA GLY A 199 -13.18 -3.71 18.28
C GLY A 199 -14.26 -2.77 17.70
N ASN A 200 -14.01 -1.46 17.62
CA ASN A 200 -14.95 -0.53 17.02
C ASN A 200 -14.95 -0.67 15.50
N LYS A 201 -16.15 -0.64 14.93
CA LYS A 201 -16.36 -0.71 13.48
C LYS A 201 -16.51 0.70 12.90
N HIS A 202 -15.76 0.98 11.86
CA HIS A 202 -15.84 2.22 11.09
C HIS A 202 -16.05 1.88 9.61
N GLU A 203 -16.74 2.74 8.90
CA GLU A 203 -16.78 2.64 7.45
C GLU A 203 -15.37 2.93 6.90
N LEU A 204 -14.89 2.09 5.97
CA LEU A 204 -13.64 2.32 5.28
C LEU A 204 -13.84 3.45 4.27
N VAL A 205 -13.13 4.56 4.46
CA VAL A 205 -13.17 5.74 3.60
C VAL A 205 -11.78 6.07 3.09
N ALA A 206 -11.67 6.44 1.82
CA ALA A 206 -10.42 6.95 1.27
C ALA A 206 -10.29 8.44 1.59
N GLN A 207 -9.20 8.82 2.23
CA GLN A 207 -8.79 10.21 2.43
C GLN A 207 -7.67 10.62 1.46
N GLY A 208 -7.35 9.75 0.49
CA GLY A 208 -6.26 9.92 -0.45
C GLY A 208 -6.35 11.21 -1.26
N TRP A 209 -5.25 11.54 -1.94
CA TRP A 209 -5.08 12.75 -2.74
C TRP A 209 -6.19 12.91 -3.77
N ASN A 210 -6.97 13.98 -3.66
CA ASN A 210 -8.02 14.27 -4.63
C ASN A 210 -7.55 15.37 -5.59
N HIS A 211 -7.11 14.97 -6.78
CA HIS A 211 -6.60 15.86 -7.83
C HIS A 211 -7.65 16.87 -8.36
N LEU A 212 -8.91 16.76 -7.95
CA LEU A 212 -10.04 17.54 -8.48
C LEU A 212 -10.67 18.51 -7.45
N LYS A 213 -9.95 18.83 -6.40
CA LYS A 213 -10.33 19.93 -5.48
C LYS A 213 -9.43 21.12 -5.63
#